data_9c55ae8d4f136c36aee17aa2e0e54e9f
#
_entry.id   9c55ae8d4f136c36aee17aa2e0e54e9f
#
_cell.length_a   1.000
_cell.length_b   1.000
_cell.length_c   1.000
_cell.angle_alpha   90.00
_cell.angle_beta   90.00
_cell.angle_gamma   90.00
#
_symmetry.space_group_name_H-M   'P 1'
#
loop_
_entity.id
_entity.type
_entity.pdbx_description
1 polymer ?
#
loop_
_entity_poly.entity_id
_entity_poly.type
_entity_poly.pdbx_seq_one_letter_code
_entity_poly.pdbx_strand_id
1 'polypeptide(L)'
;DNFEQYETYSRKIEKILQNSKPKKDDEPIFMIRDITERQFKRQAEPSVIPCPFRQLNDITNAGGYPEHSVNVILDKPKAKKTFFMVNLARGYLRMKKSVLYVDTENGKEQIMDRFIQSSINKTKKELYSGEYDKLEAKHLRKLARFGVELVVERVPAMITDCNYIRELIIKLRNQGINIKVLMVDYAGKLASIARDKEDFDRISNVYIDIQNLAEEMDLDIVWTAHHITREGKKHRTTRYDENDISGSIAIVRNAHTIVGLNSTEQEEKDDILRCELVVQRDGLPSGRALFKCDVERQRCVEFTKEQRKQYDEIYGEKLEESLKKKGNPDANEDKYNKKQGDI
;
A
#
# COMPACT_ATOMS: atom_id res chain seq x y z
N ASP A 1 43.05 -16.28 -15.26
CA ASP A 1 42.17 -15.35 -14.49
C ASP A 1 41.05 -14.75 -15.30
N ASN A 2 41.19 -14.51 -16.62
CA ASN A 2 40.10 -14.01 -17.45
C ASN A 2 39.05 -15.08 -17.79
N PHE A 3 39.41 -16.34 -17.88
CA PHE A 3 38.53 -17.43 -18.30
C PHE A 3 37.44 -17.74 -17.26
N GLU A 4 37.77 -17.76 -15.97
CA GLU A 4 36.77 -17.93 -14.89
C GLU A 4 35.76 -16.78 -14.79
N GLN A 5 36.22 -15.57 -15.08
CA GLN A 5 35.30 -14.41 -15.17
C GLN A 5 34.32 -14.54 -16.35
N TYR A 6 34.79 -14.99 -17.51
CA TYR A 6 33.93 -15.21 -18.68
C TYR A 6 32.90 -16.33 -18.43
N GLU A 7 33.29 -17.45 -17.83
CA GLU A 7 32.35 -18.50 -17.43
C GLU A 7 31.29 -18.00 -16.44
N THR A 8 31.71 -17.18 -15.48
CA THR A 8 30.79 -16.60 -14.49
C THR A 8 29.79 -15.61 -15.13
N TYR A 9 30.23 -14.79 -16.07
CA TYR A 9 29.39 -13.90 -16.85
C TYR A 9 28.46 -14.67 -17.79
N SER A 10 28.96 -15.70 -18.48
CA SER A 10 28.16 -16.55 -19.35
C SER A 10 27.04 -17.27 -18.60
N ARG A 11 27.34 -17.85 -17.44
CA ARG A 11 26.32 -18.46 -16.56
C ARG A 11 25.29 -17.45 -16.02
N LYS A 12 25.73 -16.21 -15.73
CA LYS A 12 24.80 -15.13 -15.34
C LYS A 12 23.88 -14.73 -16.49
N ILE A 13 24.41 -14.61 -17.70
CA ILE A 13 23.63 -14.28 -18.90
C ILE A 13 22.66 -15.43 -19.24
N GLU A 14 23.09 -16.69 -19.19
CA GLU A 14 22.22 -17.85 -19.37
C GLU A 14 21.09 -17.89 -18.33
N LYS A 15 21.38 -17.58 -17.08
CA LYS A 15 20.38 -17.52 -16.01
C LYS A 15 19.38 -16.38 -16.20
N ILE A 16 19.85 -15.22 -16.70
CA ILE A 16 18.99 -14.09 -17.08
C ILE A 16 18.10 -14.48 -18.28
N LEU A 17 18.65 -15.13 -19.30
CA LEU A 17 17.92 -15.58 -20.47
C LEU A 17 16.94 -16.72 -20.15
N GLN A 18 17.25 -17.60 -19.20
CA GLN A 18 16.32 -18.62 -18.71
C GLN A 18 15.17 -18.02 -17.89
N ASN A 19 15.45 -16.98 -17.10
CA ASN A 19 14.44 -16.26 -16.32
C ASN A 19 13.58 -15.32 -17.19
N SER A 20 14.04 -14.93 -18.38
CA SER A 20 13.27 -14.14 -19.36
C SER A 20 12.42 -14.99 -20.30
N LYS A 21 12.46 -16.33 -20.20
CA LYS A 21 11.50 -17.17 -20.90
C LYS A 21 10.13 -17.03 -20.26
N PRO A 22 9.06 -16.85 -21.05
CA PRO A 22 7.71 -16.82 -20.51
C PRO A 22 7.47 -18.05 -19.64
N LYS A 23 6.90 -17.84 -18.45
CA LYS A 23 6.45 -18.97 -17.61
C LYS A 23 5.39 -19.75 -18.39
N LYS A 24 5.20 -21.01 -18.05
CA LYS A 24 4.24 -21.91 -18.74
C LYS A 24 2.81 -21.35 -18.74
N ASP A 25 2.51 -20.44 -17.81
CA ASP A 25 1.23 -19.73 -17.69
C ASP A 25 1.12 -18.49 -18.60
N ASP A 26 2.23 -18.08 -19.26
CA ASP A 26 2.28 -16.93 -20.19
C ASP A 26 1.98 -17.32 -21.65
N GLU A 27 1.56 -18.56 -21.90
CA GLU A 27 1.14 -18.97 -23.25
C GLU A 27 -0.13 -18.20 -23.67
N PRO A 28 -0.21 -17.76 -24.95
CA PRO A 28 -1.37 -17.02 -25.42
C PRO A 28 -2.64 -17.86 -25.32
N ILE A 29 -3.69 -17.28 -24.74
CA ILE A 29 -4.99 -17.92 -24.59
C ILE A 29 -5.79 -17.76 -25.86
N PHE A 30 -6.26 -18.86 -26.43
CA PHE A 30 -7.13 -18.87 -27.61
C PHE A 30 -8.60 -18.81 -27.21
N MET A 31 -9.18 -17.60 -27.28
CA MET A 31 -10.50 -17.29 -26.71
C MET A 31 -11.63 -18.25 -27.21
N ILE A 32 -11.61 -18.66 -28.47
CA ILE A 32 -12.66 -19.51 -29.06
C ILE A 32 -12.35 -20.99 -28.82
N ARG A 33 -11.10 -21.40 -29.04
CA ARG A 33 -10.68 -22.80 -28.90
C ARG A 33 -10.77 -23.29 -27.44
N ASP A 34 -10.45 -22.42 -26.50
CA ASP A 34 -10.30 -22.78 -25.08
C ASP A 34 -11.53 -22.35 -24.24
N ILE A 35 -12.71 -22.21 -24.89
CA ILE A 35 -13.91 -21.70 -24.24
C ILE A 35 -14.33 -22.52 -23.02
N THR A 36 -14.24 -23.84 -23.09
CA THR A 36 -14.63 -24.75 -22.01
C THR A 36 -13.71 -24.62 -20.80
N GLU A 37 -12.39 -24.53 -21.04
CA GLU A 37 -11.40 -24.31 -19.99
C GLU A 37 -11.59 -22.95 -19.31
N ARG A 38 -11.88 -21.92 -20.10
CA ARG A 38 -12.19 -20.59 -19.59
C ARG A 38 -13.47 -20.54 -18.76
N GLN A 39 -14.52 -21.26 -19.19
CA GLN A 39 -15.75 -21.38 -18.40
C GLN A 39 -15.48 -22.06 -17.06
N PHE A 40 -14.64 -23.11 -17.07
CA PHE A 40 -14.23 -23.78 -15.84
C PHE A 40 -13.39 -22.86 -14.93
N LYS A 41 -12.41 -22.14 -15.50
CA LYS A 41 -11.59 -21.14 -14.75
C LYS A 41 -12.43 -19.98 -14.20
N ARG A 42 -13.52 -19.58 -14.89
CA ARG A 42 -14.45 -18.55 -14.37
C ARG A 42 -15.31 -19.01 -13.20
N GLN A 43 -15.57 -20.32 -13.10
CA GLN A 43 -16.30 -20.89 -11.96
C GLN A 43 -15.39 -21.08 -10.74
N ALA A 44 -14.08 -21.15 -10.94
CA ALA A 44 -13.13 -20.98 -9.88
C ALA A 44 -13.18 -19.50 -9.41
N GLU A 45 -13.25 -19.26 -8.11
CA GLU A 45 -13.23 -17.90 -7.55
C GLU A 45 -12.01 -17.15 -8.10
N PRO A 46 -12.15 -15.86 -8.49
CA PRO A 46 -11.01 -15.08 -8.93
C PRO A 46 -9.97 -15.09 -7.82
N SER A 47 -8.71 -15.35 -8.19
CA SER A 47 -7.59 -15.31 -7.25
C SER A 47 -7.40 -13.89 -6.77
N VAL A 48 -7.92 -13.58 -5.59
CA VAL A 48 -7.75 -12.29 -4.93
C VAL A 48 -6.97 -12.44 -3.65
N ILE A 49 -6.08 -11.52 -3.41
CA ILE A 49 -5.30 -11.44 -2.18
C ILE A 49 -6.06 -10.58 -1.18
N PRO A 50 -6.57 -11.14 -0.08
CA PRO A 50 -7.20 -10.34 0.94
C PRO A 50 -6.17 -9.49 1.67
N CYS A 51 -6.48 -8.22 1.93
CA CYS A 51 -5.74 -7.43 2.89
C CYS A 51 -6.19 -7.79 4.32
N PRO A 52 -5.36 -7.48 5.33
CA PRO A 52 -5.67 -7.80 6.72
C PRO A 52 -6.92 -7.13 7.30
N PHE A 53 -7.42 -6.11 6.64
CA PHE A 53 -8.60 -5.35 7.03
C PHE A 53 -9.80 -5.77 6.19
N ARG A 54 -10.79 -6.35 6.85
CA ARG A 54 -11.99 -6.86 6.19
C ARG A 54 -12.76 -5.74 5.47
N GLN A 55 -12.93 -4.59 6.14
CA GLN A 55 -13.67 -3.49 5.55
C GLN A 55 -13.00 -2.92 4.29
N LEU A 56 -11.66 -2.98 4.20
CA LEU A 56 -10.97 -2.62 2.96
C LEU A 56 -11.23 -3.64 1.85
N ASN A 57 -11.33 -4.92 2.17
CA ASN A 57 -11.73 -5.93 1.19
C ASN A 57 -13.19 -5.73 0.76
N ASP A 58 -14.08 -5.43 1.70
CA ASP A 58 -15.52 -5.25 1.44
C ASP A 58 -15.82 -4.06 0.50
N ILE A 59 -14.95 -3.04 0.45
CA ILE A 59 -15.10 -1.88 -0.45
C ILE A 59 -14.44 -2.08 -1.82
N THR A 60 -13.68 -3.15 -2.03
CA THR A 60 -13.21 -3.54 -3.36
C THR A 60 -14.26 -4.40 -4.05
N ASN A 61 -14.40 -4.28 -5.37
CA ASN A 61 -15.42 -5.02 -6.13
C ASN A 61 -15.26 -6.54 -6.07
N ALA A 62 -14.01 -7.00 -5.92
CA ALA A 62 -13.69 -8.43 -5.90
C ALA A 62 -13.57 -9.01 -4.49
N GLY A 63 -13.80 -8.22 -3.43
CA GLY A 63 -13.60 -8.66 -2.04
C GLY A 63 -12.12 -8.84 -1.64
N GLY A 64 -11.20 -8.23 -2.37
CA GLY A 64 -9.76 -8.27 -2.17
C GLY A 64 -9.02 -7.58 -3.30
N TYR A 65 -7.74 -7.85 -3.45
CA TYR A 65 -6.82 -7.21 -4.39
C TYR A 65 -6.29 -8.23 -5.39
N PRO A 66 -6.09 -7.88 -6.67
CA PRO A 66 -5.48 -8.79 -7.64
C PRO A 66 -4.09 -9.27 -7.18
N GLU A 67 -3.70 -10.47 -7.56
CA GLU A 67 -2.32 -10.95 -7.37
C GLU A 67 -1.33 -10.01 -8.05
N HIS A 68 -0.15 -9.87 -7.46
CA HIS A 68 0.93 -8.99 -7.91
C HIS A 68 0.54 -7.50 -7.99
N SER A 69 -0.61 -7.11 -7.42
CA SER A 69 -1.09 -5.72 -7.52
C SER A 69 -0.24 -4.73 -6.74
N VAL A 70 -0.10 -3.54 -7.32
CA VAL A 70 0.51 -2.37 -6.67
C VAL A 70 -0.59 -1.46 -6.13
N ASN A 71 -0.63 -1.28 -4.81
CA ASN A 71 -1.67 -0.55 -4.11
C ASN A 71 -1.06 0.63 -3.36
N VAL A 72 -1.73 1.77 -3.39
CA VAL A 72 -1.21 3.04 -2.90
C VAL A 72 -2.04 3.56 -1.73
N ILE A 73 -1.37 3.92 -0.66
CA ILE A 73 -1.95 4.68 0.46
C ILE A 73 -1.70 6.16 0.24
N LEU A 74 -2.76 6.92 0.09
CA LEU A 74 -2.71 8.34 -0.22
C LEU A 74 -3.08 9.20 1.00
N ASP A 75 -2.21 10.16 1.37
CA ASP A 75 -2.53 11.19 2.37
C ASP A 75 -1.51 12.35 2.30
N LYS A 76 -1.77 13.42 3.06
CA LYS A 76 -0.83 14.55 3.22
C LYS A 76 0.50 14.10 3.85
N PRO A 77 1.57 14.87 3.67
CA PRO A 77 2.82 14.68 4.41
C PRO A 77 2.60 14.68 5.93
N LYS A 78 3.35 13.85 6.65
CA LYS A 78 3.28 13.73 8.13
C LYS A 78 1.91 13.31 8.67
N ALA A 79 1.10 12.69 7.83
CA ALA A 79 -0.16 12.05 8.21
C ALA A 79 0.05 10.59 8.65
N LYS A 80 -1.00 9.80 8.64
CA LYS A 80 -0.98 8.44 9.22
C LYS A 80 -0.54 7.32 8.23
N LYS A 81 0.15 7.64 7.09
CA LYS A 81 0.53 6.62 6.08
C LYS A 81 1.41 5.50 6.64
N THR A 82 2.59 5.84 7.17
CA THR A 82 3.50 4.87 7.81
C THR A 82 2.81 4.11 8.93
N PHE A 83 2.02 4.81 9.77
CA PHE A 83 1.19 4.20 10.79
C PHE A 83 0.25 3.13 10.22
N PHE A 84 -0.44 3.43 9.13
CA PHE A 84 -1.37 2.51 8.49
C PHE A 84 -0.64 1.32 7.84
N MET A 85 0.49 1.57 7.15
CA MET A 85 1.32 0.54 6.54
C MET A 85 1.90 -0.43 7.58
N VAL A 86 2.34 0.04 8.75
CA VAL A 86 2.79 -0.82 9.86
C VAL A 86 1.67 -1.74 10.35
N ASN A 87 0.43 -1.25 10.39
CA ASN A 87 -0.72 -2.07 10.77
C ASN A 87 -1.11 -3.10 9.69
N LEU A 88 -0.95 -2.76 8.41
CA LEU A 88 -1.05 -3.73 7.31
C LEU A 88 0.03 -4.82 7.43
N ALA A 89 1.31 -4.43 7.65
CA ALA A 89 2.41 -5.38 7.83
C ALA A 89 2.13 -6.36 8.97
N ARG A 90 1.72 -5.82 10.13
CA ARG A 90 1.30 -6.64 11.28
C ARG A 90 0.20 -7.64 10.92
N GLY A 91 -0.77 -7.20 10.16
CA GLY A 91 -1.89 -8.02 9.72
C GLY A 91 -1.44 -9.16 8.79
N TYR A 92 -0.60 -8.87 7.79
CA TYR A 92 -0.07 -9.87 6.87
C TYR A 92 0.76 -10.94 7.58
N LEU A 93 1.59 -10.58 8.55
CA LEU A 93 2.31 -11.56 9.37
C LEU A 93 1.35 -12.50 10.12
N ARG A 94 0.21 -11.98 10.61
CA ARG A 94 -0.83 -12.81 11.24
C ARG A 94 -1.55 -13.71 10.24
N MET A 95 -1.59 -13.32 8.97
CA MET A 95 -2.06 -14.13 7.84
C MET A 95 -0.99 -15.10 7.31
N LYS A 96 0.12 -15.22 8.03
CA LYS A 96 1.27 -16.10 7.70
C LYS A 96 1.97 -15.73 6.40
N LYS A 97 2.05 -14.43 6.09
CA LYS A 97 2.79 -13.90 4.94
C LYS A 97 4.00 -13.10 5.43
N SER A 98 5.21 -13.46 5.01
CA SER A 98 6.42 -12.68 5.31
C SER A 98 6.39 -11.36 4.56
N VAL A 99 6.85 -10.30 5.23
CA VAL A 99 6.81 -8.91 4.75
C VAL A 99 8.21 -8.36 4.62
N LEU A 100 8.55 -7.80 3.46
CA LEU A 100 9.70 -6.90 3.29
C LEU A 100 9.19 -5.46 3.33
N TYR A 101 9.65 -4.70 4.31
CA TYR A 101 9.36 -3.28 4.47
C TYR A 101 10.59 -2.45 4.08
N VAL A 102 10.52 -1.82 2.90
CA VAL A 102 11.56 -0.93 2.38
C VAL A 102 11.20 0.50 2.76
N ASP A 103 12.04 1.12 3.59
CA ASP A 103 11.83 2.48 4.07
C ASP A 103 12.83 3.46 3.49
N THR A 104 12.35 4.61 3.03
CA THR A 104 13.18 5.69 2.45
C THR A 104 13.28 6.93 3.34
N GLU A 105 12.48 7.02 4.40
CA GLU A 105 12.36 8.23 5.23
C GLU A 105 12.76 8.02 6.68
N ASN A 106 12.32 6.93 7.30
CA ASN A 106 12.52 6.67 8.71
C ASN A 106 13.77 5.79 8.94
N GLY A 107 14.08 5.47 10.18
CA GLY A 107 15.09 4.48 10.52
C GLY A 107 14.50 3.09 10.74
N LYS A 108 15.30 2.04 10.55
CA LYS A 108 14.88 0.63 10.77
C LYS A 108 14.29 0.44 12.15
N GLU A 109 14.98 0.92 13.19
CA GLU A 109 14.54 0.83 14.58
C GLU A 109 13.19 1.53 14.81
N GLN A 110 12.96 2.67 14.16
CA GLN A 110 11.71 3.39 14.29
C GLN A 110 10.52 2.60 13.72
N ILE A 111 10.71 1.91 12.59
CA ILE A 111 9.68 1.04 12.00
C ILE A 111 9.46 -0.19 12.89
N MET A 112 10.54 -0.80 13.39
CA MET A 112 10.47 -1.93 14.31
C MET A 112 9.75 -1.56 15.61
N ASP A 113 10.08 -0.43 16.23
CA ASP A 113 9.40 0.09 17.43
C ASP A 113 7.89 0.22 17.19
N ARG A 114 7.49 0.87 16.08
CA ARG A 114 6.08 1.04 15.72
C ARG A 114 5.37 -0.30 15.51
N PHE A 115 6.07 -1.26 14.88
CA PHE A 115 5.54 -2.61 14.71
C PHE A 115 5.32 -3.31 16.04
N ILE A 116 6.29 -3.27 16.96
CA ILE A 116 6.18 -3.88 18.28
C ILE A 116 5.08 -3.19 19.11
N GLN A 117 5.07 -1.85 19.16
CA GLN A 117 4.00 -1.09 19.83
C GLN A 117 2.61 -1.54 19.36
N SER A 118 2.41 -1.60 18.04
CA SER A 118 1.15 -2.04 17.44
C SER A 118 0.81 -3.49 17.79
N SER A 119 1.82 -4.35 17.85
CA SER A 119 1.66 -5.80 18.03
C SER A 119 1.29 -6.18 19.46
N ILE A 120 1.97 -5.60 20.45
CA ILE A 120 1.74 -5.90 21.87
C ILE A 120 0.84 -4.87 22.56
N ASN A 121 0.37 -3.86 21.82
CA ASN A 121 -0.54 -2.80 22.30
C ASN A 121 0.05 -1.98 23.45
N LYS A 122 1.28 -1.51 23.26
CA LYS A 122 2.03 -0.72 24.23
C LYS A 122 2.53 0.59 23.64
N THR A 123 2.61 1.62 24.46
CA THR A 123 3.20 2.90 24.05
C THR A 123 4.71 2.77 23.95
N LYS A 124 5.37 3.72 23.28
CA LYS A 124 6.83 3.73 23.21
C LYS A 124 7.48 3.80 24.60
N LYS A 125 6.90 4.59 25.52
CA LYS A 125 7.39 4.70 26.91
C LYS A 125 7.31 3.37 27.65
N GLU A 126 6.20 2.64 27.50
CA GLU A 126 6.03 1.31 28.08
C GLU A 126 7.02 0.31 27.47
N LEU A 127 7.22 0.33 26.14
CA LEU A 127 8.18 -0.55 25.48
C LEU A 127 9.61 -0.37 26.03
N TYR A 128 10.05 0.87 26.19
CA TYR A 128 11.40 1.18 26.69
C TYR A 128 11.55 1.07 28.23
N SER A 129 10.49 0.74 28.96
CA SER A 129 10.58 0.49 30.41
C SER A 129 11.21 -0.86 30.78
N GLY A 130 11.29 -1.80 29.82
CA GLY A 130 11.71 -3.19 30.04
C GLY A 130 10.64 -4.08 30.72
N GLU A 131 9.56 -3.50 31.21
CA GLU A 131 8.48 -4.25 31.91
C GLU A 131 7.81 -5.28 31.00
N TYR A 132 7.76 -4.99 29.68
CA TYR A 132 7.03 -5.79 28.69
C TYR A 132 7.92 -6.68 27.82
N ASP A 133 9.22 -6.79 28.09
CA ASP A 133 10.19 -7.60 27.31
C ASP A 133 9.73 -9.06 27.16
N LYS A 134 9.17 -9.65 28.23
CA LYS A 134 8.65 -11.02 28.19
C LYS A 134 7.43 -11.14 27.27
N LEU A 135 6.57 -10.12 27.21
CA LEU A 135 5.40 -10.09 26.36
C LEU A 135 5.82 -9.95 24.88
N GLU A 136 6.76 -9.06 24.61
CA GLU A 136 7.36 -8.89 23.29
C GLU A 136 8.00 -10.19 22.79
N ALA A 137 8.90 -10.77 23.59
CA ALA A 137 9.54 -12.04 23.26
C ALA A 137 8.53 -13.18 23.03
N LYS A 138 7.45 -13.24 23.81
CA LYS A 138 6.36 -14.21 23.60
C LYS A 138 5.67 -13.98 22.25
N HIS A 139 5.40 -12.70 21.90
CA HIS A 139 4.77 -12.35 20.64
C HIS A 139 5.65 -12.71 19.44
N LEU A 140 6.92 -12.33 19.45
CA LEU A 140 7.88 -12.63 18.39
C LEU A 140 8.09 -14.13 18.21
N ARG A 141 8.22 -14.90 19.29
CA ARG A 141 8.27 -16.37 19.23
C ARG A 141 7.02 -16.99 18.61
N LYS A 142 5.85 -16.37 18.81
CA LYS A 142 4.61 -16.84 18.16
C LYS A 142 4.67 -16.63 16.65
N LEU A 143 5.16 -15.49 16.18
CA LEU A 143 5.36 -15.21 14.75
C LEU A 143 6.40 -16.17 14.16
N ALA A 144 7.53 -16.36 14.83
CA ALA A 144 8.56 -17.30 14.41
C ALA A 144 8.04 -18.74 14.23
N ARG A 145 7.10 -19.19 15.08
CA ARG A 145 6.46 -20.52 14.93
C ARG A 145 5.60 -20.62 13.66
N PHE A 146 5.14 -19.52 13.11
CA PHE A 146 4.43 -19.51 11.83
C PHE A 146 5.37 -19.55 10.63
N GLY A 147 6.69 -19.48 10.86
CA GLY A 147 7.69 -19.42 9.78
C GLY A 147 7.65 -18.12 8.99
N VAL A 148 7.17 -17.03 9.61
CA VAL A 148 7.08 -15.71 8.95
C VAL A 148 8.07 -14.72 9.54
N GLU A 149 8.49 -13.78 8.70
CA GLU A 149 9.46 -12.75 9.08
C GLU A 149 8.99 -11.36 8.62
N LEU A 150 9.29 -10.35 9.43
CA LEU A 150 9.28 -8.94 9.04
C LEU A 150 10.71 -8.48 8.82
N VAL A 151 11.07 -8.26 7.58
CA VAL A 151 12.37 -7.70 7.22
C VAL A 151 12.20 -6.20 6.97
N VAL A 152 12.93 -5.37 7.71
CA VAL A 152 12.92 -3.91 7.53
C VAL A 152 14.26 -3.48 6.94
N GLU A 153 14.21 -2.89 5.75
CA GLU A 153 15.40 -2.37 5.07
C GLU A 153 15.28 -0.86 4.86
N ARG A 154 16.27 -0.12 5.37
CA ARG A 154 16.41 1.32 5.14
C ARG A 154 17.28 1.55 3.92
N VAL A 155 16.74 2.23 2.93
CA VAL A 155 17.45 2.49 1.67
C VAL A 155 17.65 3.99 1.42
N PRO A 156 18.76 4.39 0.78
CA PRO A 156 18.97 5.76 0.36
C PRO A 156 17.94 6.19 -0.69
N ALA A 157 17.29 7.33 -0.42
CA ALA A 157 16.33 7.93 -1.35
C ALA A 157 17.01 8.38 -2.66
N MET A 158 16.32 8.27 -3.80
CA MET A 158 16.75 8.71 -5.12
C MET A 158 17.99 8.01 -5.68
N ILE A 159 18.48 6.97 -5.00
CA ILE A 159 19.66 6.19 -5.41
C ILE A 159 19.27 4.72 -5.59
N THR A 160 18.45 4.19 -4.70
CA THR A 160 18.01 2.79 -4.72
C THR A 160 16.88 2.60 -5.72
N ASP A 161 17.02 1.60 -6.58
CA ASP A 161 16.02 1.16 -7.57
C ASP A 161 15.45 -0.23 -7.26
N CYS A 162 14.56 -0.73 -8.10
CA CYS A 162 13.93 -2.04 -7.96
C CYS A 162 14.93 -3.21 -8.15
N ASN A 163 16.09 -3.01 -8.78
CA ASN A 163 17.13 -4.06 -8.87
C ASN A 163 17.69 -4.41 -7.50
N TYR A 164 17.95 -3.38 -6.68
CA TYR A 164 18.40 -3.61 -5.30
C TYR A 164 17.37 -4.41 -4.49
N ILE A 165 16.09 -4.05 -4.61
CA ILE A 165 15.00 -4.76 -3.90
C ILE A 165 14.90 -6.21 -4.39
N ARG A 166 15.05 -6.45 -5.68
CA ARG A 166 15.11 -7.79 -6.29
C ARG A 166 16.23 -8.64 -5.69
N GLU A 167 17.45 -8.11 -5.67
CA GLU A 167 18.60 -8.79 -5.10
C GLU A 167 18.40 -9.12 -3.62
N LEU A 168 17.83 -8.20 -2.86
CA LEU A 168 17.49 -8.41 -1.46
C LEU A 168 16.46 -9.54 -1.29
N ILE A 169 15.40 -9.58 -2.09
CA ILE A 169 14.39 -10.66 -2.04
C ILE A 169 15.04 -12.01 -2.38
N ILE A 170 15.89 -12.07 -3.40
CA ILE A 170 16.63 -13.28 -3.77
C ILE A 170 17.54 -13.74 -2.61
N LYS A 171 18.27 -12.81 -1.99
CA LYS A 171 19.13 -13.10 -0.83
C LYS A 171 18.31 -13.67 0.34
N LEU A 172 17.16 -13.07 0.66
CA LEU A 172 16.26 -13.53 1.72
C LEU A 172 15.70 -14.91 1.41
N ARG A 173 15.30 -15.15 0.16
CA ARG A 173 14.82 -16.46 -0.30
C ARG A 173 15.87 -17.55 -0.15
N ASN A 174 17.16 -17.24 -0.44
CA ASN A 174 18.28 -18.16 -0.24
C ASN A 174 18.54 -18.46 1.26
N GLN A 175 18.08 -17.59 2.16
CA GLN A 175 18.09 -17.81 3.61
C GLN A 175 16.82 -18.54 4.13
N GLY A 176 15.94 -18.98 3.24
CA GLY A 176 14.69 -19.66 3.60
C GLY A 176 13.53 -18.71 3.93
N ILE A 177 13.69 -17.39 3.75
CA ILE A 177 12.63 -16.40 4.01
C ILE A 177 11.89 -16.11 2.70
N ASN A 178 10.68 -16.62 2.58
CA ASN A 178 9.84 -16.41 1.39
C ASN A 178 9.00 -15.15 1.55
N ILE A 179 9.47 -14.02 1.01
CA ILE A 179 8.72 -12.75 1.01
C ILE A 179 7.53 -12.88 0.07
N LYS A 180 6.33 -12.56 0.58
CA LYS A 180 5.08 -12.53 -0.18
C LYS A 180 4.45 -11.13 -0.25
N VAL A 181 4.82 -10.25 0.67
CA VAL A 181 4.32 -8.88 0.71
C VAL A 181 5.48 -7.90 0.69
N LEU A 182 5.46 -6.97 -0.26
CA LEU A 182 6.41 -5.85 -0.32
C LEU A 182 5.71 -4.58 0.12
N MET A 183 6.33 -3.84 1.02
CA MET A 183 5.93 -2.50 1.42
C MET A 183 7.04 -1.51 1.12
N VAL A 184 6.73 -0.41 0.43
CA VAL A 184 7.69 0.64 0.08
C VAL A 184 7.21 1.98 0.64
N ASP A 185 7.87 2.50 1.63
CA ASP A 185 7.52 3.78 2.27
C ASP A 185 8.58 4.85 1.99
N TYR A 186 8.45 5.56 0.86
CA TYR A 186 7.44 5.48 -0.20
C TYR A 186 8.10 5.41 -1.59
N ALA A 187 7.39 4.80 -2.56
CA ALA A 187 7.92 4.54 -3.90
C ALA A 187 8.40 5.79 -4.64
N GLY A 188 7.77 6.93 -4.45
CA GLY A 188 8.19 8.19 -5.06
C GLY A 188 9.62 8.65 -4.72
N LYS A 189 10.28 8.02 -3.75
CA LYS A 189 11.69 8.25 -3.37
C LYS A 189 12.66 7.22 -3.96
N LEU A 190 12.19 6.24 -4.69
CA LEU A 190 13.06 5.32 -5.41
C LEU A 190 13.60 5.95 -6.70
N ALA A 191 14.76 5.51 -7.14
CA ALA A 191 15.24 5.75 -8.48
C ALA A 191 14.54 4.80 -9.46
N SER A 192 14.32 5.23 -10.71
CA SER A 192 13.91 4.33 -11.79
C SER A 192 15.12 3.56 -12.34
N ILE A 193 14.90 2.37 -12.86
CA ILE A 193 15.92 1.59 -13.55
C ILE A 193 16.38 2.32 -14.82
N ALA A 194 15.47 3.00 -15.50
CA ALA A 194 15.72 3.76 -16.72
C ALA A 194 16.55 5.05 -16.52
N ARG A 195 16.76 5.49 -15.26
CA ARG A 195 17.52 6.71 -14.92
C ARG A 195 17.00 7.97 -15.60
N ASP A 196 15.69 8.18 -15.52
CA ASP A 196 15.01 9.31 -16.13
C ASP A 196 15.50 10.66 -15.59
N LYS A 197 15.46 11.69 -16.44
CA LYS A 197 15.82 13.06 -16.08
C LYS A 197 14.64 13.83 -15.49
N GLU A 198 13.43 13.56 -15.99
CA GLU A 198 12.21 14.22 -15.55
C GLU A 198 11.59 13.46 -14.38
N ASP A 199 11.16 14.17 -13.34
CA ASP A 199 10.59 13.55 -12.13
C ASP A 199 9.28 12.82 -12.42
N PHE A 200 8.49 13.30 -13.38
CA PHE A 200 7.26 12.65 -13.82
C PHE A 200 7.53 11.27 -14.45
N ASP A 201 8.49 11.19 -15.38
CA ASP A 201 8.85 9.95 -16.05
C ASP A 201 9.46 8.96 -15.06
N ARG A 202 10.33 9.46 -14.18
CA ARG A 202 10.91 8.67 -13.09
C ARG A 202 9.83 8.02 -12.22
N ILE A 203 8.84 8.77 -11.74
CA ILE A 203 7.77 8.24 -10.92
C ILE A 203 6.98 7.19 -11.69
N SER A 204 6.63 7.46 -12.96
CA SER A 204 5.93 6.50 -13.81
C SER A 204 6.71 5.19 -13.93
N ASN A 205 8.00 5.27 -14.24
CA ASN A 205 8.85 4.11 -14.43
C ASN A 205 9.08 3.35 -13.13
N VAL A 206 9.22 4.02 -11.98
CA VAL A 206 9.29 3.35 -10.67
C VAL A 206 8.05 2.48 -10.40
N TYR A 207 6.85 2.94 -10.73
CA TYR A 207 5.64 2.14 -10.54
C TYR A 207 5.59 0.95 -11.50
N ILE A 208 6.06 1.11 -12.74
CA ILE A 208 6.21 0.01 -13.72
C ILE A 208 7.27 -0.99 -13.21
N ASP A 209 8.41 -0.51 -12.73
CA ASP A 209 9.47 -1.35 -12.18
C ASP A 209 8.99 -2.17 -10.97
N ILE A 210 8.18 -1.56 -10.08
CA ILE A 210 7.57 -2.24 -8.93
C ILE A 210 6.57 -3.31 -9.39
N GLN A 211 5.74 -3.02 -10.41
CA GLN A 211 4.81 -3.98 -10.97
C GLN A 211 5.55 -5.19 -11.54
N ASN A 212 6.56 -4.96 -12.39
CA ASN A 212 7.38 -6.02 -12.95
C ASN A 212 8.07 -6.85 -11.86
N LEU A 213 8.59 -6.17 -10.82
CA LEU A 213 9.20 -6.83 -9.66
C LEU A 213 8.21 -7.73 -8.92
N ALA A 214 6.96 -7.29 -8.76
CA ALA A 214 5.93 -8.08 -8.08
C ALA A 214 5.63 -9.38 -8.83
N GLU A 215 5.50 -9.32 -10.15
CA GLU A 215 5.28 -10.48 -11.01
C GLU A 215 6.52 -11.40 -11.04
N GLU A 216 7.71 -10.84 -11.26
CA GLU A 216 8.97 -11.60 -11.35
C GLU A 216 9.31 -12.33 -10.05
N MET A 217 9.09 -11.68 -8.92
CA MET A 217 9.39 -12.24 -7.60
C MET A 217 8.22 -13.02 -6.99
N ASP A 218 7.12 -13.22 -7.71
CA ASP A 218 5.93 -13.93 -7.23
C ASP A 218 5.48 -13.40 -5.87
N LEU A 219 5.39 -12.05 -5.77
CA LEU A 219 4.84 -11.38 -4.59
C LEU A 219 3.32 -11.41 -4.66
N ASP A 220 2.66 -11.71 -3.57
CA ASP A 220 1.20 -11.71 -3.52
C ASP A 220 0.64 -10.29 -3.74
N ILE A 221 1.28 -9.28 -3.11
CA ILE A 221 0.78 -7.90 -3.12
C ILE A 221 1.89 -6.90 -2.78
N VAL A 222 1.81 -5.70 -3.36
CA VAL A 222 2.66 -4.57 -3.01
C VAL A 222 1.82 -3.42 -2.47
N TRP A 223 2.30 -2.81 -1.38
CA TRP A 223 1.76 -1.59 -0.83
C TRP A 223 2.81 -0.49 -0.83
N THR A 224 2.42 0.70 -1.25
CA THR A 224 3.26 1.90 -1.13
C THR A 224 2.47 3.09 -0.64
N ALA A 225 3.17 4.11 -0.17
CA ALA A 225 2.56 5.38 0.20
C ALA A 225 2.79 6.43 -0.89
N HIS A 226 1.89 7.40 -0.99
CA HIS A 226 2.08 8.57 -1.84
C HIS A 226 1.49 9.83 -1.20
N HIS A 227 1.96 11.00 -1.68
CA HIS A 227 1.50 12.30 -1.17
C HIS A 227 0.43 12.90 -2.07
N ILE A 228 -0.51 13.62 -1.44
CA ILE A 228 -1.46 14.47 -2.15
C ILE A 228 -0.81 15.78 -2.58
N THR A 229 -1.43 16.46 -3.56
CA THR A 229 -1.10 17.81 -3.97
C THR A 229 -1.34 18.82 -2.84
N ARG A 230 -0.87 20.07 -3.01
CA ARG A 230 -1.18 21.15 -2.06
C ARG A 230 -2.67 21.46 -2.02
N GLU A 231 -3.36 21.36 -3.16
CA GLU A 231 -4.80 21.61 -3.30
C GLU A 231 -5.61 20.47 -2.71
N GLY A 232 -5.19 19.23 -2.91
CA GLY A 232 -5.81 18.04 -2.34
C GLY A 232 -5.90 18.05 -0.80
N LYS A 233 -5.06 18.85 -0.12
CA LYS A 233 -5.18 19.04 1.34
C LYS A 233 -6.55 19.56 1.77
N LYS A 234 -7.22 20.32 0.93
CA LYS A 234 -8.59 20.85 1.19
C LYS A 234 -9.63 19.73 1.16
N HIS A 235 -9.39 18.66 0.39
CA HIS A 235 -10.30 17.54 0.21
C HIS A 235 -10.14 16.42 1.23
N ARG A 236 -9.16 16.50 2.12
CA ARG A 236 -8.92 15.49 3.16
C ARG A 236 -10.12 15.30 4.09
N THR A 237 -10.88 16.36 4.32
CA THR A 237 -12.08 16.34 5.16
C THR A 237 -13.29 15.71 4.48
N THR A 238 -13.25 15.60 3.16
CA THR A 238 -14.31 14.98 2.36
C THR A 238 -13.84 13.64 1.82
N ARG A 239 -13.43 13.61 0.55
CA ARG A 239 -12.89 12.45 -0.15
C ARG A 239 -11.87 12.93 -1.17
N TYR A 240 -10.72 12.25 -1.25
CA TYR A 240 -9.76 12.48 -2.33
C TYR A 240 -10.30 12.01 -3.67
N ASP A 241 -9.86 12.66 -4.74
CA ASP A 241 -10.05 12.22 -6.13
C ASP A 241 -8.72 12.13 -6.86
N GLU A 242 -8.74 11.72 -8.13
CA GLU A 242 -7.53 11.50 -8.92
C GLU A 242 -6.69 12.78 -9.08
N ASN A 243 -7.29 13.97 -9.09
CA ASN A 243 -6.60 15.25 -9.21
C ASN A 243 -5.84 15.64 -7.94
N ASP A 244 -6.19 15.03 -6.81
CA ASP A 244 -5.53 15.26 -5.53
C ASP A 244 -4.16 14.56 -5.43
N ILE A 245 -3.83 13.66 -6.36
CA ILE A 245 -2.60 12.86 -6.33
C ILE A 245 -1.45 13.68 -6.94
N SER A 246 -0.37 13.88 -6.20
CA SER A 246 0.84 14.55 -6.70
C SER A 246 1.52 13.70 -7.79
N GLY A 247 1.73 14.25 -8.98
CA GLY A 247 2.21 13.49 -10.14
C GLY A 247 1.15 12.51 -10.69
N SER A 248 -0.12 12.88 -10.60
CA SER A 248 -1.31 12.05 -10.63
C SER A 248 -1.40 11.04 -11.80
N ILE A 249 -1.20 11.46 -13.02
CA ILE A 249 -1.46 10.60 -14.20
C ILE A 249 -0.60 9.33 -14.18
N ALA A 250 0.69 9.47 -13.83
CA ALA A 250 1.62 8.34 -13.78
C ALA A 250 1.19 7.28 -12.75
N ILE A 251 0.73 7.72 -11.58
CA ILE A 251 0.37 6.83 -10.46
C ILE A 251 -0.99 6.20 -10.70
N VAL A 252 -1.98 7.00 -11.13
CA VAL A 252 -3.33 6.52 -11.46
C VAL A 252 -3.29 5.44 -12.56
N ARG A 253 -2.41 5.61 -13.57
CA ARG A 253 -2.26 4.62 -14.65
C ARG A 253 -1.63 3.31 -14.21
N ASN A 254 -0.70 3.36 -13.26
CA ASN A 254 0.12 2.20 -12.91
C ASN A 254 -0.32 1.52 -11.59
N ALA A 255 -1.05 2.21 -10.70
CA ALA A 255 -1.62 1.59 -9.51
C ALA A 255 -2.87 0.77 -9.84
N HIS A 256 -3.07 -0.35 -9.14
CA HIS A 256 -4.31 -1.13 -9.23
C HIS A 256 -5.40 -0.54 -8.34
N THR A 257 -5.00 -0.10 -7.15
CA THR A 257 -5.92 0.52 -6.20
C THR A 257 -5.23 1.67 -5.48
N ILE A 258 -5.95 2.77 -5.28
CA ILE A 258 -5.49 3.91 -4.48
C ILE A 258 -6.48 4.12 -3.35
N VAL A 259 -6.01 4.01 -2.13
CA VAL A 259 -6.78 4.19 -0.89
C VAL A 259 -6.41 5.52 -0.26
N GLY A 260 -7.35 6.44 -0.18
CA GLY A 260 -7.22 7.71 0.50
C GLY A 260 -7.47 7.58 2.00
N LEU A 261 -6.59 8.15 2.81
CA LEU A 261 -6.77 8.28 4.26
C LEU A 261 -7.39 9.64 4.56
N ASN A 262 -8.67 9.66 4.84
CA ASN A 262 -9.46 10.86 5.06
C ASN A 262 -9.80 11.04 6.56
N SER A 263 -9.89 12.28 7.03
CA SER A 263 -10.43 12.61 8.35
C SER A 263 -10.82 14.08 8.37
N THR A 264 -11.97 14.39 8.96
CA THR A 264 -12.31 15.74 9.40
C THR A 264 -11.55 16.09 10.68
N GLU A 265 -11.57 17.36 11.09
CA GLU A 265 -10.97 17.78 12.38
C GLU A 265 -11.65 17.07 13.57
N GLN A 266 -12.95 16.83 13.50
CA GLN A 266 -13.66 16.15 14.57
C GLN A 266 -13.33 14.65 14.58
N GLU A 267 -13.27 13.99 13.41
CA GLU A 267 -12.82 12.61 13.31
C GLU A 267 -11.38 12.44 13.84
N GLU A 268 -10.49 13.43 13.60
CA GLU A 268 -9.12 13.39 14.16
C GLU A 268 -9.10 13.48 15.70
N LYS A 269 -9.96 14.33 16.29
CA LYS A 269 -10.12 14.44 17.76
C LYS A 269 -10.69 13.17 18.36
N ASP A 270 -11.56 12.50 17.60
CA ASP A 270 -12.18 11.24 18.00
C ASP A 270 -11.36 10.02 17.57
N ASP A 271 -10.10 10.20 17.16
CA ASP A 271 -9.19 9.15 16.70
C ASP A 271 -9.76 8.28 15.58
N ILE A 272 -10.60 8.84 14.73
CA ILE A 272 -11.22 8.12 13.62
C ILE A 272 -10.41 8.35 12.34
N LEU A 273 -10.19 7.29 11.60
CA LEU A 273 -9.62 7.32 10.26
C LEU A 273 -10.60 6.65 9.29
N ARG A 274 -10.93 7.37 8.24
CA ARG A 274 -11.78 6.91 7.15
C ARG A 274 -10.92 6.59 5.94
N CYS A 275 -11.01 5.37 5.45
CA CYS A 275 -10.33 4.91 4.24
C CYS A 275 -11.36 4.77 3.13
N GLU A 276 -11.10 5.40 1.98
CA GLU A 276 -11.96 5.39 0.81
C GLU A 276 -11.15 5.08 -0.44
N LEU A 277 -11.74 4.34 -1.38
CA LEU A 277 -11.09 4.09 -2.65
C LEU A 277 -11.12 5.36 -3.50
N VAL A 278 -9.96 5.83 -3.91
CA VAL A 278 -9.81 6.96 -4.87
C VAL A 278 -9.82 6.41 -6.29
N VAL A 279 -9.07 5.32 -6.50
CA VAL A 279 -8.96 4.63 -7.78
C VAL A 279 -9.08 3.13 -7.54
N GLN A 280 -9.78 2.46 -8.43
CA GLN A 280 -9.80 1.01 -8.55
C GLN A 280 -9.86 0.65 -10.04
N ARG A 281 -8.90 -0.19 -10.52
CA ARG A 281 -8.81 -0.55 -11.94
C ARG A 281 -10.04 -1.33 -12.42
N ASP A 282 -10.55 -2.25 -11.58
CA ASP A 282 -11.67 -3.13 -11.92
C ASP A 282 -12.93 -2.71 -11.16
N GLY A 283 -13.58 -1.64 -11.65
CA GLY A 283 -14.88 -1.18 -11.17
C GLY A 283 -14.90 0.23 -10.61
N LEU A 284 -16.06 0.64 -10.12
CA LEU A 284 -16.23 1.98 -9.54
C LEU A 284 -15.88 1.97 -8.05
N PRO A 285 -15.05 2.93 -7.59
CA PRO A 285 -14.75 3.07 -6.18
C PRO A 285 -16.02 3.35 -5.37
N SER A 286 -16.32 2.50 -4.39
CA SER A 286 -17.51 2.63 -3.56
C SER A 286 -17.24 2.29 -2.10
N GLY A 287 -18.03 2.87 -1.22
CA GLY A 287 -17.96 2.57 0.21
C GLY A 287 -16.78 3.20 0.95
N ARG A 288 -16.75 2.94 2.25
CA ARG A 288 -15.72 3.42 3.17
C ARG A 288 -15.42 2.36 4.22
N ALA A 289 -14.16 2.31 4.63
CA ALA A 289 -13.70 1.53 5.76
C ALA A 289 -13.35 2.48 6.91
N LEU A 290 -13.80 2.17 8.13
CA LEU A 290 -13.69 3.02 9.31
C LEU A 290 -12.80 2.36 10.35
N PHE A 291 -11.89 3.16 10.90
CA PHE A 291 -10.90 2.70 11.87
C PHE A 291 -10.83 3.60 13.10
N LYS A 292 -10.69 2.99 14.26
CA LYS A 292 -10.23 3.63 15.48
C LYS A 292 -8.71 3.56 15.53
N CYS A 293 -8.05 4.70 15.72
CA CYS A 293 -6.60 4.82 15.70
C CYS A 293 -6.09 5.18 17.11
N ASP A 294 -5.23 4.34 17.67
CA ASP A 294 -4.42 4.67 18.83
C ASP A 294 -2.99 4.98 18.35
N VAL A 295 -2.70 6.26 18.18
CA VAL A 295 -1.41 6.72 17.65
C VAL A 295 -0.27 6.50 18.66
N GLU A 296 -0.55 6.57 19.97
CA GLU A 296 0.45 6.33 21.00
C GLU A 296 0.92 4.87 21.00
N ARG A 297 -0.01 3.93 20.75
CA ARG A 297 0.28 2.50 20.65
C ARG A 297 0.49 2.03 19.20
N GLN A 298 0.54 2.97 18.26
CA GLN A 298 0.70 2.69 16.82
C GLN A 298 -0.32 1.67 16.31
N ARG A 299 -1.55 1.67 16.82
CA ARG A 299 -2.55 0.64 16.58
C ARG A 299 -3.79 1.19 15.88
N CYS A 300 -4.20 0.48 14.84
CA CYS A 300 -5.39 0.74 14.04
C CYS A 300 -6.30 -0.49 14.13
N VAL A 301 -7.60 -0.27 14.39
CA VAL A 301 -8.61 -1.34 14.53
C VAL A 301 -9.85 -0.93 13.77
N GLU A 302 -10.42 -1.85 13.00
CA GLU A 302 -11.67 -1.64 12.27
C GLU A 302 -12.85 -1.43 13.22
N PHE A 303 -13.77 -0.58 12.82
CA PHE A 303 -15.04 -0.40 13.53
C PHE A 303 -15.87 -1.68 13.49
N THR A 304 -16.55 -1.98 14.61
CA THR A 304 -17.61 -2.99 14.63
C THR A 304 -18.83 -2.49 13.87
N LYS A 305 -19.80 -3.36 13.61
CA LYS A 305 -21.08 -2.96 12.97
C LYS A 305 -21.82 -1.89 13.77
N GLU A 306 -21.81 -2.01 15.09
CA GLU A 306 -22.44 -1.06 16.01
C GLU A 306 -21.75 0.31 15.97
N GLN A 307 -20.43 0.31 15.99
CA GLN A 307 -19.64 1.55 15.88
C GLN A 307 -19.85 2.23 14.52
N ARG A 308 -19.99 1.46 13.44
CA ARG A 308 -20.29 2.03 12.11
C ARG A 308 -21.67 2.70 12.11
N LYS A 309 -22.68 2.07 12.71
CA LYS A 309 -24.01 2.65 12.82
C LYS A 309 -23.98 3.96 13.60
N GLN A 310 -23.30 3.99 14.74
CA GLN A 310 -23.11 5.22 15.53
C GLN A 310 -22.35 6.29 14.74
N TYR A 311 -21.33 5.90 13.96
CA TYR A 311 -20.62 6.83 13.10
C TYR A 311 -21.55 7.45 12.05
N ASP A 312 -22.38 6.66 11.38
CA ASP A 312 -23.30 7.15 10.36
C ASP A 312 -24.36 8.11 10.96
N GLU A 313 -24.83 7.86 12.18
CA GLU A 313 -25.72 8.75 12.93
C GLU A 313 -25.07 10.11 13.27
N ILE A 314 -23.77 10.11 13.62
CA ILE A 314 -23.08 11.33 14.07
C ILE A 314 -22.49 12.15 12.90
N TYR A 315 -21.95 11.44 11.90
CA TYR A 315 -21.15 12.05 10.83
C TYR A 315 -21.78 11.95 9.45
N GLY A 316 -22.75 11.05 9.25
CA GLY A 316 -23.29 10.70 7.93
C GLY A 316 -23.87 11.89 7.17
N GLU A 317 -24.79 12.63 7.77
CA GLU A 317 -25.44 13.79 7.15
C GLU A 317 -24.45 14.89 6.74
N LYS A 318 -23.53 15.26 7.66
CA LYS A 318 -22.51 16.29 7.41
C LYS A 318 -21.56 15.91 6.29
N LEU A 319 -21.20 14.61 6.21
CA LEU A 319 -20.32 14.09 5.18
C LEU A 319 -21.02 14.10 3.81
N GLU A 320 -22.27 13.67 3.74
CA GLU A 320 -23.06 13.70 2.50
C GLU A 320 -23.26 15.11 1.97
N GLU A 321 -23.56 16.08 2.84
CA GLU A 321 -23.63 17.50 2.45
C GLU A 321 -22.30 18.01 1.88
N SER A 322 -21.19 17.62 2.50
CA SER A 322 -19.85 18.00 2.04
C SER A 322 -19.51 17.40 0.68
N LEU A 323 -19.92 16.16 0.43
CA LEU A 323 -19.73 15.46 -0.85
C LEU A 323 -20.62 16.07 -1.96
N LYS A 324 -21.86 16.45 -1.65
CA LYS A 324 -22.76 17.14 -2.60
C LYS A 324 -22.20 18.51 -3.01
N LYS A 325 -21.60 19.26 -2.08
CA LYS A 325 -20.93 20.54 -2.37
C LYS A 325 -19.68 20.39 -3.25
N LYS A 326 -18.95 19.27 -3.17
CA LYS A 326 -17.80 18.98 -4.00
C LYS A 326 -18.21 18.60 -5.44
N GLY A 327 -19.35 17.93 -5.62
CA GLY A 327 -19.89 17.52 -6.93
C GLY A 327 -20.57 18.64 -7.73
N ASN A 328 -20.71 19.84 -7.17
CA ASN A 328 -21.29 20.99 -7.86
C ASN A 328 -20.27 22.13 -7.99
N PRO A 329 -19.50 22.22 -9.11
CA PRO A 329 -18.50 23.25 -9.33
C PRO A 329 -19.06 24.68 -9.30
N ASP A 330 -20.34 24.86 -9.66
CA ASP A 330 -20.99 26.20 -9.74
C ASP A 330 -21.28 26.82 -8.35
N ALA A 331 -21.26 26.05 -7.27
CA ALA A 331 -21.48 26.57 -5.92
C ALA A 331 -20.31 27.46 -5.40
N ASN A 332 -19.17 27.50 -6.11
CA ASN A 332 -18.02 28.33 -5.76
C ASN A 332 -17.98 29.66 -6.52
N GLU A 333 -18.64 29.79 -7.67
CA GLU A 333 -18.68 31.06 -8.43
C GLU A 333 -19.54 32.13 -7.76
N ASP A 334 -20.61 31.75 -7.08
CA ASP A 334 -21.46 32.68 -6.35
C ASP A 334 -20.77 33.39 -5.17
N LYS A 335 -19.69 32.82 -4.62
CA LYS A 335 -18.88 33.48 -3.59
C LYS A 335 -17.85 34.47 -4.13
N TYR A 336 -17.42 34.31 -5.38
CA TYR A 336 -16.49 35.24 -6.02
C TYR A 336 -17.21 36.48 -6.54
N ASN A 337 -18.41 36.32 -7.07
CA ASN A 337 -19.22 37.44 -7.61
C ASN A 337 -19.80 38.34 -6.54
N LYS A 338 -20.06 37.84 -5.30
CA LYS A 338 -20.47 38.68 -4.17
C LYS A 338 -19.37 39.55 -3.56
N LYS A 339 -18.09 39.30 -3.86
CA LYS A 339 -16.99 40.15 -3.38
C LYS A 339 -16.54 41.24 -4.36
N GLN A 340 -17.06 41.27 -5.58
CA GLN A 340 -16.77 42.30 -6.58
C GLN A 340 -17.90 43.33 -6.74
N GLY A 341 -18.97 43.20 -5.98
CA GLY A 341 -20.11 44.13 -6.03
C GLY A 341 -20.11 45.24 -4.98
N ASP A 342 -19.12 45.29 -4.09
CA ASP A 342 -18.97 46.32 -3.03
C ASP A 342 -17.62 47.06 -3.13
N ILE A 343 -17.34 47.63 -4.30
CA ILE A 343 -16.36 48.71 -4.48
C ILE A 343 -16.97 49.77 -5.37
#